data_87bccb5e36b03da8be504bd5465e5bcd
#
_entry.id   87bccb5e36b03da8be504bd5465e5bcd
#
_cell.length_a   1.000
_cell.length_b   1.000
_cell.length_c   1.000
_cell.angle_alpha   90.00
_cell.angle_beta   90.00
_cell.angle_gamma   90.00
#
_symmetry.space_group_name_H-M   'P 1'
#
loop_
_entity.id
_entity.type
_entity.pdbx_description
1 polymer ?
#
loop_
_entity_poly.entity_id
_entity_poly.type
_entity_poly.pdbx_seq_one_letter_code
_entity_poly.pdbx_strand_id
1 'polypeptide(L)'
;MSDSNQQTTNDEHPFVFHMVEAKHWGRTLTTGDIYYPPTYEADGFTHGTSNPAKLLTVANHFYSGIEGDWYCLQMTVQSLAATGVQTIYEPAASVGAKASEHEAASGELFPHIYGGIATAAVINTYPITRDEFGGFRSIDGI
;
A
#
# COMPACT_ATOMS: atom_id res chain seq x y z
N MET A 1 -1.09 16.71 -22.07
CA MET A 1 -1.02 16.54 -21.47
C MET A 1 -0.61 15.77 -20.95
N SER A 2 -0.46 15.67 -20.69
CA SER A 2 -0.16 15.30 -20.21
C SER A 2 0.49 14.16 -19.81
N ASP A 3 1.44 13.78 -20.17
CA ASP A 3 2.20 12.60 -19.88
C ASP A 3 2.56 12.47 -18.43
N SER A 4 2.82 13.59 -17.80
CA SER A 4 3.13 13.59 -16.40
C SER A 4 1.97 13.06 -15.57
N ASN A 5 0.77 13.13 -16.10
CA ASN A 5 -0.40 12.63 -15.39
C ASN A 5 -0.37 11.12 -15.25
N GLN A 6 0.27 10.44 -16.18
CA GLN A 6 0.37 9.00 -16.09
C GLN A 6 1.26 8.58 -14.94
N GLN A 7 2.15 9.48 -14.51
CA GLN A 7 3.06 9.20 -13.40
C GLN A 7 2.41 9.45 -12.05
N THR A 8 1.35 10.26 -12.00
CA THR A 8 0.81 10.74 -10.74
C THR A 8 -0.62 10.29 -10.48
N THR A 9 -1.27 9.63 -11.43
CA THR A 9 -2.63 9.17 -11.25
C THR A 9 -2.94 8.04 -12.22
N ASN A 10 -3.99 7.32 -11.92
CA ASN A 10 -4.47 6.21 -12.73
C ASN A 10 -5.98 6.37 -12.84
N ASP A 11 -6.47 6.70 -14.06
CA ASP A 11 -7.89 6.98 -14.26
C ASP A 11 -8.77 5.77 -13.94
N GLU A 12 -8.30 4.58 -14.27
CA GLU A 12 -9.06 3.36 -14.04
C GLU A 12 -9.09 2.98 -12.58
N HIS A 13 -8.01 3.25 -11.86
CA HIS A 13 -7.88 2.91 -10.45
C HIS A 13 -7.38 4.13 -9.70
N PRO A 14 -8.29 5.02 -9.29
CA PRO A 14 -7.88 6.33 -8.76
C PRO A 14 -7.33 6.31 -7.34
N PHE A 15 -7.45 5.19 -6.64
CA PHE A 15 -7.02 5.13 -5.25
C PHE A 15 -5.65 4.48 -5.11
N VAL A 16 -5.00 4.80 -4.02
CA VAL A 16 -3.74 4.18 -3.61
C VAL A 16 -4.01 3.45 -2.31
N PHE A 17 -3.84 2.13 -2.34
CA PHE A 17 -4.06 1.32 -1.14
C PHE A 17 -2.71 0.86 -0.59
N HIS A 18 -2.62 0.77 0.74
CA HIS A 18 -1.44 0.23 1.41
C HIS A 18 -1.92 -0.64 2.56
N MET A 19 -1.36 -1.85 2.65
CA MET A 19 -1.72 -2.78 3.72
C MET A 19 -0.71 -2.64 4.85
N VAL A 20 -1.24 -2.48 6.07
CA VAL A 20 -0.43 -2.14 7.24
C VAL A 20 -0.81 -3.03 8.41
N GLU A 21 0.20 -3.43 9.19
CA GLU A 21 -0.07 -4.15 10.43
C GLU A 21 -0.81 -3.25 11.39
N ALA A 22 -1.89 -3.78 11.97
CA ALA A 22 -2.74 -2.99 12.86
C ALA A 22 -1.95 -2.40 14.03
N LYS A 23 -0.98 -3.13 14.55
CA LYS A 23 -0.19 -2.64 15.68
C LYS A 23 0.64 -1.42 15.31
N HIS A 24 1.16 -1.38 14.08
CA HIS A 24 1.95 -0.23 13.64
C HIS A 24 1.06 0.97 13.36
N TRP A 25 -0.09 0.74 12.74
CA TRP A 25 -1.00 1.83 12.45
C TRP A 25 -1.61 2.40 13.74
N GLY A 26 -1.89 1.51 14.70
CA GLY A 26 -2.39 1.95 16.01
C GLY A 26 -1.41 2.87 16.72
N ARG A 27 -0.11 2.60 16.59
CA ARG A 27 0.89 3.47 17.18
C ARG A 27 0.87 4.84 16.52
N THR A 28 0.77 4.89 15.20
CA THR A 28 0.69 6.16 14.47
C THR A 28 -0.54 6.96 14.90
N LEU A 29 -1.68 6.29 15.07
CA LEU A 29 -2.89 6.97 15.52
C LEU A 29 -2.73 7.54 16.93
N THR A 30 -2.00 6.85 17.78
CA THR A 30 -1.79 7.27 19.17
C THR A 30 -0.78 8.41 19.28
N THR A 31 0.34 8.31 18.55
CA THR A 31 1.43 9.26 18.71
C THR A 31 1.35 10.44 17.75
N GLY A 32 0.65 10.28 16.62
CA GLY A 32 0.62 11.28 15.57
C GLY A 32 1.84 11.26 14.68
N ASP A 33 2.74 10.29 14.87
CA ASP A 33 3.93 10.17 14.04
C ASP A 33 3.57 9.68 12.64
N ILE A 34 4.47 9.95 11.68
CA ILE A 34 4.32 9.44 10.33
C ILE A 34 4.60 7.94 10.35
N TYR A 35 3.77 7.17 9.68
CA TYR A 35 3.99 5.72 9.57
C TYR A 35 4.96 5.42 8.44
N TYR A 36 5.98 4.61 8.74
CA TYR A 36 6.88 4.05 7.75
C TYR A 36 6.84 2.53 7.88
N PRO A 37 6.64 1.79 6.78
CA PRO A 37 6.64 0.32 6.88
C PRO A 37 8.03 -0.19 7.26
N PRO A 38 8.10 -1.38 7.88
CA PRO A 38 9.40 -1.93 8.29
C PRO A 38 10.39 -2.08 7.15
N THR A 39 9.91 -2.21 5.91
CA THR A 39 10.77 -2.39 4.74
C THR A 39 11.17 -1.07 4.09
N TYR A 40 10.71 0.06 4.62
CA TYR A 40 10.91 1.36 3.96
C TYR A 40 12.39 1.68 3.73
N GLU A 41 13.19 1.45 4.75
CA GLU A 41 14.61 1.83 4.69
C GLU A 41 15.34 1.01 3.62
N ALA A 42 15.02 -0.28 3.53
CA ALA A 42 15.65 -1.15 2.54
C ALA A 42 15.15 -0.85 1.13
N ASP A 43 13.88 -0.53 0.99
CA ASP A 43 13.25 -0.37 -0.33
C ASP A 43 13.30 1.06 -0.86
N GLY A 44 13.37 2.04 0.02
CA GLY A 44 13.44 3.44 -0.37
C GLY A 44 12.10 4.10 -0.63
N PHE A 45 11.00 3.38 -0.43
CA PHE A 45 9.65 3.91 -0.62
C PHE A 45 8.65 2.98 0.07
N THR A 46 7.41 3.45 0.18
CA THR A 46 6.31 2.66 0.72
C THR A 46 5.54 2.05 -0.44
N HIS A 47 5.32 0.75 -0.41
CA HIS A 47 4.65 0.03 -1.49
C HIS A 47 3.14 0.28 -1.44
N GLY A 48 2.55 0.55 -2.60
CA GLY A 48 1.11 0.71 -2.74
C GLY A 48 0.56 -0.15 -3.85
N THR A 49 -0.75 -0.26 -3.88
CA THR A 49 -1.49 -0.99 -4.90
C THR A 49 -2.72 -0.16 -5.26
N SER A 50 -2.97 0.04 -6.56
CA SER A 50 -4.13 0.82 -6.98
C SER A 50 -5.27 -0.04 -7.49
N ASN A 51 -4.96 -1.19 -8.06
CA ASN A 51 -5.98 -2.11 -8.57
C ASN A 51 -6.53 -2.96 -7.42
N PRO A 52 -7.79 -2.75 -7.00
CA PRO A 52 -8.32 -3.49 -5.84
C PRO A 52 -8.35 -5.00 -6.07
N ALA A 53 -8.44 -5.44 -7.32
CA ALA A 53 -8.46 -6.87 -7.63
C ALA A 53 -7.13 -7.55 -7.30
N LYS A 54 -6.07 -6.77 -7.13
CA LYS A 54 -4.74 -7.30 -6.82
C LYS A 54 -4.41 -7.30 -5.34
N LEU A 55 -5.24 -6.67 -4.52
CA LEU A 55 -4.90 -6.46 -3.11
C LEU A 55 -4.67 -7.77 -2.35
N LEU A 56 -5.58 -8.71 -2.49
CA LEU A 56 -5.43 -9.98 -1.76
C LEU A 56 -4.26 -10.79 -2.29
N THR A 57 -4.02 -10.73 -3.60
CA THR A 57 -2.87 -11.43 -4.20
C THR A 57 -1.57 -10.87 -3.62
N VAL A 58 -1.46 -9.55 -3.56
CA VAL A 58 -0.27 -8.89 -3.01
C VAL A 58 -0.11 -9.23 -1.53
N ALA A 59 -1.20 -9.15 -0.77
CA ALA A 59 -1.15 -9.45 0.66
C ALA A 59 -0.69 -10.87 0.91
N ASN A 60 -1.26 -11.83 0.19
CA ASN A 60 -0.91 -13.22 0.39
C ASN A 60 0.51 -13.54 -0.05
N HIS A 61 0.99 -12.87 -1.10
CA HIS A 61 2.35 -13.09 -1.56
C HIS A 61 3.38 -12.55 -0.57
N PHE A 62 3.19 -11.33 -0.07
CA PHE A 62 4.22 -10.67 0.72
C PHE A 62 4.04 -10.79 2.21
N TYR A 63 2.81 -10.91 2.71
CA TYR A 63 2.55 -10.69 4.13
C TYR A 63 1.89 -11.85 4.86
N SER A 64 1.52 -12.93 4.17
CA SER A 64 0.79 -14.03 4.81
C SER A 64 1.57 -14.69 5.93
N GLY A 65 2.90 -14.61 5.89
CA GLY A 65 3.74 -15.19 6.95
C GLY A 65 3.88 -14.32 8.19
N ILE A 66 3.32 -13.11 8.17
CA ILE A 66 3.41 -12.20 9.30
C ILE A 66 2.11 -12.24 10.07
N GLU A 67 2.16 -12.67 11.34
CA GLU A 67 0.97 -12.84 12.17
C GLU A 67 0.39 -11.50 12.60
N GLY A 68 -0.87 -11.53 13.03
CA GLY A 68 -1.53 -10.37 13.59
C GLY A 68 -2.58 -9.79 12.64
N ASP A 69 -3.25 -8.76 13.12
CA ASP A 69 -4.30 -8.09 12.35
C ASP A 69 -3.69 -7.07 11.41
N TRP A 70 -4.38 -6.86 10.28
CA TRP A 70 -3.94 -5.93 9.24
C TRP A 70 -5.10 -5.05 8.82
N TYR A 71 -4.76 -3.86 8.36
CA TYR A 71 -5.71 -2.93 7.75
C TYR A 71 -5.27 -2.61 6.33
N CYS A 72 -6.25 -2.23 5.52
CA CYS A 72 -5.99 -1.66 4.19
C CYS A 72 -6.32 -0.18 4.26
N LEU A 73 -5.32 0.64 4.05
CA LEU A 73 -5.48 2.10 4.04
C LEU A 73 -5.82 2.54 2.63
N GLN A 74 -6.81 3.43 2.49
CA GLN A 74 -7.21 3.99 1.21
C GLN A 74 -6.82 5.45 1.16
N MET A 75 -6.10 5.82 0.10
CA MET A 75 -5.61 7.17 -0.12
C MET A 75 -5.77 7.53 -1.59
N THR A 76 -5.46 8.77 -1.94
CA THR A 76 -5.27 9.18 -3.33
C THR A 76 -3.89 9.79 -3.47
N VAL A 77 -3.43 9.92 -4.72
CA VAL A 77 -2.18 10.64 -4.97
C VAL A 77 -2.28 12.04 -4.40
N GLN A 78 -3.47 12.66 -4.53
CA GLN A 78 -3.68 14.02 -4.04
C GLN A 78 -3.69 14.09 -2.52
N SER A 79 -4.28 13.10 -1.84
CA SER A 79 -4.28 13.13 -0.37
C SER A 79 -2.89 12.93 0.20
N LEU A 80 -2.07 12.13 -0.48
CA LEU A 80 -0.67 11.97 -0.09
C LEU A 80 0.12 13.24 -0.38
N ALA A 81 -0.10 13.85 -1.54
CA ALA A 81 0.58 15.09 -1.91
C ALA A 81 0.27 16.22 -0.93
N ALA A 82 -0.95 16.24 -0.39
CA ALA A 82 -1.35 17.25 0.57
C ALA A 82 -0.54 17.17 1.86
N THR A 83 0.08 16.02 2.14
CA THR A 83 0.97 15.85 3.29
C THR A 83 2.45 15.93 2.89
N GLY A 84 2.73 16.34 1.63
CA GLY A 84 4.09 16.52 1.15
C GLY A 84 4.73 15.25 0.60
N VAL A 85 3.95 14.23 0.27
CA VAL A 85 4.46 12.93 -0.15
C VAL A 85 4.10 12.68 -1.61
N GLN A 86 5.11 12.36 -2.41
CA GLN A 86 4.94 12.10 -3.84
C GLN A 86 4.71 10.61 -4.10
N THR A 87 3.81 10.33 -5.04
CA THR A 87 3.54 8.95 -5.48
C THR A 87 3.92 8.84 -6.96
N ILE A 88 4.68 7.81 -7.31
CA ILE A 88 5.09 7.57 -8.70
C ILE A 88 4.69 6.14 -9.05
N TYR A 89 4.04 5.98 -10.21
CA TYR A 89 3.66 4.65 -10.69
C TYR A 89 4.84 4.03 -11.43
N GLU A 90 5.29 2.89 -10.93
CA GLU A 90 6.51 2.23 -11.39
C GLU A 90 6.29 0.72 -11.47
N PRO A 91 7.15 -0.02 -12.18
CA PRO A 91 7.04 -1.48 -12.19
C PRO A 91 7.14 -2.07 -10.80
N ALA A 92 6.51 -3.23 -10.62
CA ALA A 92 6.53 -3.91 -9.33
C ALA A 92 7.97 -4.18 -8.89
N ALA A 93 8.18 -4.11 -7.59
CA ALA A 93 9.51 -4.28 -6.99
C ALA A 93 9.42 -5.22 -5.81
N SER A 94 10.59 -5.70 -5.35
CA SER A 94 10.66 -6.52 -4.15
C SER A 94 10.18 -5.74 -2.93
N VAL A 95 9.56 -6.46 -1.99
CA VAL A 95 9.18 -5.89 -0.70
C VAL A 95 10.17 -6.45 0.32
N GLY A 96 11.11 -5.62 0.75
CA GLY A 96 12.20 -6.11 1.57
C GLY A 96 12.95 -7.20 0.85
N ALA A 97 13.04 -8.39 1.44
CA ALA A 97 13.73 -9.53 0.84
C ALA A 97 12.83 -10.38 -0.05
N LYS A 98 11.54 -10.06 -0.13
CA LYS A 98 10.58 -10.88 -0.87
C LYS A 98 10.44 -10.40 -2.29
N ALA A 99 10.75 -11.24 -3.25
CA ALA A 99 10.70 -10.87 -4.67
C ALA A 99 9.27 -10.76 -5.17
N SER A 100 9.03 -9.82 -6.10
CA SER A 100 7.76 -9.70 -6.79
C SER A 100 7.91 -10.42 -8.12
N GLU A 101 7.21 -11.54 -8.27
CA GLU A 101 7.38 -12.34 -9.47
C GLU A 101 6.29 -12.11 -10.49
N HIS A 102 5.04 -12.27 -10.06
CA HIS A 102 3.91 -12.18 -10.98
C HIS A 102 3.64 -10.76 -11.43
N GLU A 103 3.72 -9.83 -10.51
CA GLU A 103 3.41 -8.43 -10.79
C GLU A 103 4.39 -7.85 -11.79
N ALA A 104 5.68 -8.18 -11.64
CA ALA A 104 6.69 -7.69 -12.56
C ALA A 104 6.46 -8.23 -13.97
N ALA A 105 6.02 -9.47 -14.09
CA ALA A 105 5.81 -10.08 -15.39
C ALA A 105 4.57 -9.52 -16.10
N SER A 106 3.62 -8.98 -15.37
CA SER A 106 2.39 -8.45 -15.96
C SER A 106 2.57 -7.10 -16.64
N GLY A 107 3.63 -6.38 -16.30
CA GLY A 107 3.84 -5.05 -16.83
C GLY A 107 2.98 -3.97 -16.17
N GLU A 108 2.19 -4.33 -15.21
CA GLU A 108 1.34 -3.35 -14.51
C GLU A 108 2.21 -2.46 -13.63
N LEU A 109 1.87 -1.17 -13.59
CA LEU A 109 2.58 -0.22 -12.73
C LEU A 109 1.90 -0.15 -11.38
N PHE A 110 2.71 0.00 -10.34
CA PHE A 110 2.22 0.11 -8.96
C PHE A 110 2.61 1.46 -8.38
N PRO A 111 1.77 2.06 -7.54
CA PRO A 111 2.10 3.34 -6.92
C PRO A 111 3.16 3.13 -5.85
N HIS A 112 4.30 3.76 -6.05
CA HIS A 112 5.38 3.78 -5.07
C HIS A 112 5.34 5.12 -4.35
N ILE A 113 5.11 5.07 -3.05
CA ILE A 113 4.92 6.26 -2.22
C ILE A 113 6.28 6.66 -1.66
N TYR A 114 6.79 7.81 -2.09
CA TYR A 114 8.12 8.27 -1.68
C TYR A 114 8.02 9.09 -0.41
N GLY A 115 7.75 8.41 0.67
CA GLY A 115 7.59 8.98 2.00
C GLY A 115 6.77 8.05 2.86
N GLY A 116 6.49 8.49 4.07
CA GLY A 116 5.61 7.75 4.97
C GLY A 116 4.18 8.20 4.83
N ILE A 117 3.31 7.59 5.62
CA ILE A 117 1.88 7.87 5.56
C ILE A 117 1.45 8.58 6.82
N ALA A 118 1.00 9.83 6.65
CA ALA A 118 0.38 10.60 7.73
C ALA A 118 -1.09 10.22 7.83
N THR A 119 -1.65 10.29 9.03
CA THR A 119 -3.06 9.98 9.22
C THR A 119 -3.95 10.87 8.35
N ALA A 120 -3.54 12.12 8.11
CA ALA A 120 -4.31 13.06 7.29
C ALA A 120 -4.42 12.62 5.83
N ALA A 121 -3.53 11.75 5.35
CA ALA A 121 -3.57 11.26 3.98
C ALA A 121 -4.61 10.16 3.78
N VAL A 122 -5.06 9.51 4.85
CA VAL A 122 -5.92 8.33 4.77
C VAL A 122 -7.37 8.75 4.72
N ILE A 123 -8.06 8.26 3.69
CA ILE A 123 -9.48 8.55 3.47
C ILE A 123 -10.34 7.54 4.22
N ASN A 124 -9.99 6.27 4.11
CA ASN A 124 -10.70 5.18 4.76
C ASN A 124 -9.71 4.11 5.21
N THR A 125 -10.10 3.37 6.24
CA THR A 125 -9.33 2.25 6.77
C THR A 125 -10.25 1.05 6.82
N TYR A 126 -9.83 -0.06 6.17
CA TYR A 126 -10.64 -1.26 6.07
C TYR A 126 -9.96 -2.42 6.77
N PRO A 127 -10.67 -3.15 7.63
CA PRO A 127 -10.09 -4.36 8.23
C PRO A 127 -9.93 -5.46 7.19
N ILE A 128 -8.90 -6.29 7.37
CA ILE A 128 -8.65 -7.42 6.49
C ILE A 128 -8.92 -8.71 7.28
N THR A 129 -9.74 -9.58 6.72
CA THR A 129 -10.07 -10.86 7.34
C THR A 129 -9.03 -11.90 6.94
N ARG A 130 -8.54 -12.67 7.90
CA ARG A 130 -7.58 -13.73 7.68
C ARG A 130 -8.16 -15.08 8.07
N ASP A 131 -7.64 -16.15 7.46
CA ASP A 131 -8.02 -17.50 7.88
C ASP A 131 -7.07 -17.99 8.97
N GLU A 132 -7.34 -19.19 9.48
CA GLU A 132 -6.55 -19.73 10.61
C GLU A 132 -5.12 -20.09 10.22
N PHE A 133 -4.82 -20.13 8.93
CA PHE A 133 -3.48 -20.44 8.43
C PHE A 133 -2.72 -19.19 8.01
N GLY A 134 -3.27 -18.01 8.25
CA GLY A 134 -2.62 -16.76 7.94
C GLY A 134 -2.95 -16.17 6.58
N GLY A 135 -3.78 -16.85 5.78
CA GLY A 135 -4.16 -16.33 4.48
C GLY A 135 -5.10 -15.14 4.61
N PHE A 136 -4.92 -14.15 3.75
CA PHE A 136 -5.81 -12.99 3.71
C PHE A 136 -7.00 -13.35 2.82
N ARG A 137 -8.21 -13.26 3.36
CA ARG A 137 -9.43 -13.75 2.72
C ARG A 137 -10.27 -12.65 2.09
N SER A 138 -10.37 -11.51 2.75
CA SER A 138 -11.20 -10.42 2.25
C SER A 138 -10.80 -9.12 2.91
N ILE A 139 -11.12 -8.03 2.23
CA ILE A 139 -10.93 -6.67 2.76
C ILE A 139 -12.34 -6.11 2.90
N ASP A 140 -12.77 -5.92 4.15
CA ASP A 140 -14.17 -5.58 4.43
C ASP A 140 -14.44 -4.13 4.03
N GLY A 141 -15.29 -3.96 3.05
CA GLY A 141 -15.65 -2.62 2.57
C GLY A 141 -15.14 -2.28 1.17
N ILE A 142 -14.30 -3.14 0.61
CA ILE A 142 -13.79 -2.92 -0.75
C ILE A 142 -14.42 -3.91 -1.72
#